data_941a1a888fe01514b1da5176bbb7f857
#
_entry.id   941a1a888fe01514b1da5176bbb7f857
#
_cell.length_a   1.000
_cell.length_b   1.000
_cell.length_c   1.000
_cell.angle_alpha   90.00
_cell.angle_beta   90.00
_cell.angle_gamma   90.00
#
_symmetry.space_group_name_H-M   'P 1'
#
loop_
_entity.id
_entity.type
_entity.pdbx_description
1 polymer ?
#
loop_
_entity_poly.entity_id
_entity_poly.type
_entity_poly.pdbx_seq_one_letter_code
_entity_poly.pdbx_strand_id
1 'polypeptide(L)'
;MTNICLPMPTAEEARAAFGNDFNPDKTLNGAIALAAAGDLAGPAVALMRAVFACPAADARLREAMIVRTAVRLSCIYAVHSSTRIALNSGLSKTEVEALTADGPVAGIDPDIVLIARMADDIADRATLGAHLLEAAIKRWGVDNTRKLILMLSWFNLVNRYESACRVPNDSDEKLARSSGPT
;
A
#
# COMPACT_ATOMS: atom_id res chain seq x y z
N MET A 1 -24.85 -17.34 0.96
CA MET A 1 -23.39 -17.67 0.93
C MET A 1 -22.83 -17.27 2.28
N THR A 2 -22.23 -18.21 3.01
CA THR A 2 -21.53 -17.93 4.26
C THR A 2 -20.36 -16.99 4.00
N ASN A 3 -20.35 -15.85 4.67
CA ASN A 3 -19.27 -14.87 4.50
C ASN A 3 -18.06 -15.36 5.34
N ILE A 4 -17.26 -16.27 4.77
CA ILE A 4 -16.08 -16.82 5.43
C ILE A 4 -14.95 -15.80 5.28
N CYS A 5 -14.38 -15.35 6.40
CA CYS A 5 -13.13 -14.58 6.47
C CYS A 5 -12.15 -15.31 7.39
N LEU A 6 -10.86 -15.11 7.20
CA LEU A 6 -9.90 -15.58 8.18
C LEU A 6 -10.01 -14.75 9.45
N PRO A 7 -9.94 -15.38 10.65
CA PRO A 7 -9.99 -14.63 11.90
C PRO A 7 -8.79 -13.68 11.97
N MET A 8 -9.03 -12.47 12.47
CA MET A 8 -7.94 -11.53 12.76
C MET A 8 -7.11 -12.05 13.93
N PRO A 9 -5.79 -11.84 13.94
CA PRO A 9 -4.94 -12.22 15.04
C PRO A 9 -5.35 -11.52 16.33
N THR A 10 -5.09 -12.18 17.44
CA THR A 10 -5.25 -11.61 18.77
C THR A 10 -4.28 -10.45 19.00
N ALA A 11 -4.56 -9.61 20.00
CA ALA A 11 -3.65 -8.54 20.39
C ALA A 11 -2.28 -9.08 20.88
N GLU A 12 -2.23 -10.31 21.39
CA GLU A 12 -0.99 -10.99 21.81
C GLU A 12 -0.15 -11.40 20.60
N GLU A 13 -0.74 -12.04 19.60
CA GLU A 13 -0.07 -12.40 18.34
C GLU A 13 0.44 -11.17 17.60
N ALA A 14 -0.38 -10.11 17.52
CA ALA A 14 0.03 -8.86 16.93
C ALA A 14 1.21 -8.23 17.68
N ARG A 15 1.18 -8.23 19.02
CA ARG A 15 2.28 -7.72 19.84
C ARG A 15 3.55 -8.55 19.69
N ALA A 16 3.44 -9.87 19.53
CA ALA A 16 4.59 -10.74 19.26
C ALA A 16 5.28 -10.38 17.94
N ALA A 17 4.53 -10.04 16.89
CA ALA A 17 5.07 -9.66 15.58
C ALA A 17 5.60 -8.22 15.51
N PHE A 18 4.90 -7.26 16.12
CA PHE A 18 5.22 -5.82 16.05
C PHE A 18 6.08 -5.32 17.21
N GLY A 19 6.13 -6.05 18.34
CA GLY A 19 6.83 -5.60 19.55
C GLY A 19 6.17 -4.35 20.16
N ASN A 20 7.00 -3.43 20.61
CA ASN A 20 6.57 -2.17 21.24
C ASN A 20 5.86 -1.20 20.28
N ASP A 21 5.99 -1.40 18.97
CA ASP A 21 5.34 -0.57 17.96
C ASP A 21 3.87 -0.92 17.77
N PHE A 22 3.40 -2.04 18.34
CA PHE A 22 2.00 -2.41 18.27
C PHE A 22 1.12 -1.47 19.10
N ASN A 23 0.21 -0.82 18.41
CA ASN A 23 -0.85 -0.01 19.03
C ASN A 23 -2.20 -0.41 18.42
N PRO A 24 -3.11 -1.05 19.18
CA PRO A 24 -4.38 -1.53 18.65
C PRO A 24 -5.27 -0.42 18.08
N ASP A 25 -5.11 0.82 18.59
CA ASP A 25 -5.89 1.98 18.16
C ASP A 25 -5.34 2.67 16.90
N LYS A 26 -4.11 2.32 16.48
CA LYS A 26 -3.42 2.95 15.34
C LYS A 26 -2.97 1.96 14.29
N THR A 27 -2.54 0.74 14.68
CA THR A 27 -2.05 -0.27 13.74
C THR A 27 -3.21 -0.78 12.90
N LEU A 28 -3.14 -0.57 11.59
CA LEU A 28 -4.22 -0.93 10.66
C LEU A 28 -4.43 -2.43 10.56
N ASN A 29 -5.65 -2.85 10.28
CA ASN A 29 -6.03 -4.27 10.16
C ASN A 29 -5.22 -5.01 9.10
N GLY A 30 -4.87 -4.38 7.97
CA GLY A 30 -4.00 -4.98 6.96
C GLY A 30 -2.62 -5.34 7.51
N ALA A 31 -2.01 -4.43 8.29
CA ALA A 31 -0.75 -4.71 8.96
C ALA A 31 -0.92 -5.78 10.05
N ILE A 32 -2.00 -5.71 10.86
CA ILE A 32 -2.29 -6.71 11.90
C ILE A 32 -2.47 -8.10 11.27
N ALA A 33 -3.13 -8.23 10.13
CA ALA A 33 -3.33 -9.50 9.45
C ALA A 33 -2.02 -10.21 9.11
N LEU A 34 -0.92 -9.49 8.85
CA LEU A 34 0.40 -10.08 8.64
C LEU A 34 0.91 -10.82 9.88
N ALA A 35 0.52 -10.40 11.09
CA ALA A 35 0.95 -11.04 12.34
C ALA A 35 0.40 -12.48 12.50
N ALA A 36 -0.69 -12.82 11.81
CA ALA A 36 -1.25 -14.18 11.81
C ALA A 36 -0.53 -15.16 10.88
N ALA A 37 0.52 -14.71 10.16
CA ALA A 37 1.23 -15.55 9.18
C ALA A 37 2.25 -16.51 9.79
N GLY A 38 2.22 -16.77 11.10
CA GLY A 38 3.13 -17.70 11.78
C GLY A 38 4.60 -17.29 11.62
N ASP A 39 5.45 -18.23 11.20
CA ASP A 39 6.89 -17.98 11.02
C ASP A 39 7.21 -16.91 9.98
N LEU A 40 6.27 -16.59 9.09
CA LEU A 40 6.42 -15.52 8.09
C LEU A 40 6.08 -14.13 8.65
N ALA A 41 5.43 -14.02 9.80
CA ALA A 41 4.99 -12.75 10.37
C ALA A 41 6.16 -11.78 10.62
N GLY A 42 7.21 -12.24 11.29
CA GLY A 42 8.39 -11.42 11.58
C GLY A 42 9.08 -10.87 10.32
N PRO A 43 9.47 -11.73 9.36
CA PRO A 43 10.02 -11.29 8.08
C PRO A 43 9.11 -10.35 7.30
N ALA A 44 7.80 -10.59 7.26
CA ALA A 44 6.84 -9.73 6.57
C ALA A 44 6.75 -8.34 7.22
N VAL A 45 6.65 -8.26 8.55
CA VAL A 45 6.64 -7.00 9.30
C VAL A 45 7.97 -6.24 9.11
N ALA A 46 9.10 -6.94 9.11
CA ALA A 46 10.40 -6.32 8.86
C ALA A 46 10.50 -5.71 7.46
N LEU A 47 10.02 -6.43 6.43
CA LEU A 47 9.98 -5.91 5.06
C LEU A 47 9.00 -4.73 4.94
N MET A 48 7.83 -4.81 5.55
CA MET A 48 6.89 -3.69 5.62
C MET A 48 7.56 -2.43 6.17
N ARG A 49 8.22 -2.53 7.32
CA ARG A 49 8.96 -1.40 7.92
C ARG A 49 10.01 -0.83 6.98
N ALA A 50 10.80 -1.69 6.34
CA ALA A 50 11.81 -1.27 5.38
C ALA A 50 11.22 -0.54 4.17
N VAL A 51 10.08 -1.01 3.65
CA VAL A 51 9.35 -0.37 2.55
C VAL A 51 8.83 1.02 2.96
N PHE A 52 8.22 1.14 4.14
CA PHE A 52 7.69 2.42 4.62
C PHE A 52 8.79 3.43 5.00
N ALA A 53 9.96 2.97 5.43
CA ALA A 53 11.13 3.80 5.72
C ALA A 53 11.99 4.12 4.48
N CYS A 54 11.65 3.58 3.30
CA CYS A 54 12.47 3.73 2.10
C CYS A 54 12.45 5.19 1.58
N PRO A 55 13.61 5.85 1.48
CA PRO A 55 13.67 7.26 1.05
C PRO A 55 13.48 7.46 -0.46
N ALA A 56 13.30 6.40 -1.24
CA ALA A 56 13.06 6.49 -2.68
C ALA A 56 11.66 7.07 -3.00
N ALA A 57 10.73 7.02 -2.04
CA ALA A 57 9.41 7.63 -2.14
C ALA A 57 9.09 8.38 -0.85
N ASP A 58 8.70 9.64 -0.97
CA ASP A 58 8.07 10.35 0.14
C ASP A 58 6.68 9.79 0.45
N ALA A 59 6.02 10.31 1.49
CA ALA A 59 4.71 9.83 1.89
C ALA A 59 3.67 9.96 0.77
N ARG A 60 3.68 11.06 0.03
CA ARG A 60 2.75 11.35 -1.06
C ARG A 60 2.90 10.36 -2.21
N LEU A 61 4.13 10.12 -2.68
CA LEU A 61 4.41 9.18 -3.75
C LEU A 61 4.10 7.73 -3.33
N ARG A 62 4.41 7.37 -2.09
CA ARG A 62 4.11 6.05 -1.52
C ARG A 62 2.60 5.79 -1.45
N GLU A 63 1.82 6.76 -0.97
CA GLU A 63 0.36 6.59 -0.93
C GLU A 63 -0.27 6.49 -2.33
N ALA A 64 0.27 7.21 -3.32
CA ALA A 64 -0.16 7.04 -4.71
C ALA A 64 0.06 5.61 -5.23
N MET A 65 1.20 4.98 -4.89
CA MET A 65 1.47 3.57 -5.19
C MET A 65 0.41 2.66 -4.56
N ILE A 66 0.13 2.86 -3.27
CA ILE A 66 -0.80 2.00 -2.51
C ILE A 66 -2.21 2.12 -3.09
N VAL A 67 -2.72 3.35 -3.23
CA VAL A 67 -4.07 3.61 -3.75
C VAL A 67 -4.22 3.00 -5.15
N ARG A 68 -3.28 3.29 -6.08
CA ARG A 68 -3.41 2.79 -7.44
C ARG A 68 -3.32 1.28 -7.53
N THR A 69 -2.40 0.65 -6.80
CA THR A 69 -2.30 -0.81 -6.74
C THR A 69 -3.57 -1.44 -6.17
N ALA A 70 -4.13 -0.85 -5.12
CA ALA A 70 -5.37 -1.33 -4.50
C ALA A 70 -6.55 -1.29 -5.47
N VAL A 71 -6.69 -0.20 -6.23
CA VAL A 71 -7.74 -0.04 -7.25
C VAL A 71 -7.58 -1.09 -8.35
N ARG A 72 -6.37 -1.25 -8.90
CA ARG A 72 -6.10 -2.25 -9.96
C ARG A 72 -6.38 -3.68 -9.53
N LEU A 73 -6.11 -4.01 -8.27
CA LEU A 73 -6.35 -5.33 -7.70
C LEU A 73 -7.74 -5.49 -7.08
N SER A 74 -8.59 -4.47 -7.15
CA SER A 74 -9.93 -4.45 -6.54
C SER A 74 -9.90 -4.82 -5.05
N CYS A 75 -8.84 -4.40 -4.32
CA CYS A 75 -8.71 -4.62 -2.90
C CYS A 75 -9.56 -3.62 -2.11
N ILE A 76 -10.80 -4.00 -1.80
CA ILE A 76 -11.79 -3.14 -1.14
C ILE A 76 -11.24 -2.55 0.17
N TYR A 77 -10.59 -3.37 0.99
CA TYR A 77 -9.97 -2.95 2.24
C TYR A 77 -8.95 -1.83 2.01
N ALA A 78 -7.99 -2.06 1.11
CA ALA A 78 -6.91 -1.09 0.88
C ALA A 78 -7.43 0.18 0.19
N VAL A 79 -8.39 0.10 -0.73
CA VAL A 79 -9.03 1.29 -1.31
C VAL A 79 -9.70 2.12 -0.21
N HIS A 80 -10.44 1.48 0.70
CA HIS A 80 -11.12 2.17 1.80
C HIS A 80 -10.15 2.90 2.74
N SER A 81 -9.09 2.23 3.17
CA SER A 81 -8.13 2.79 4.14
C SER A 81 -7.18 3.80 3.47
N SER A 82 -6.61 3.44 2.30
CA SER A 82 -5.53 4.23 1.70
C SER A 82 -6.01 5.53 1.07
N THR A 83 -7.25 5.63 0.57
CA THR A 83 -7.78 6.90 0.05
C THR A 83 -7.84 7.98 1.13
N ARG A 84 -8.18 7.63 2.37
CA ARG A 84 -8.15 8.57 3.50
C ARG A 84 -6.73 8.95 3.92
N ILE A 85 -5.86 7.95 4.03
CA ILE A 85 -4.46 8.17 4.41
C ILE A 85 -3.76 9.03 3.35
N ALA A 86 -4.04 8.82 2.07
CA ALA A 86 -3.48 9.58 0.97
C ALA A 86 -3.77 11.09 1.05
N LEU A 87 -5.00 11.47 1.39
CA LEU A 87 -5.35 12.88 1.63
C LEU A 87 -4.54 13.49 2.78
N ASN A 88 -4.36 12.74 3.88
CA ASN A 88 -3.58 13.20 5.03
C ASN A 88 -2.07 13.21 4.75
N SER A 89 -1.61 12.46 3.75
CA SER A 89 -0.20 12.40 3.30
C SER A 89 0.15 13.42 2.23
N GLY A 90 -0.76 14.35 1.93
CA GLY A 90 -0.53 15.48 1.04
C GLY A 90 -0.95 15.29 -0.41
N LEU A 91 -1.66 14.18 -0.75
CA LEU A 91 -2.34 14.09 -2.03
C LEU A 91 -3.59 14.98 -2.02
N SER A 92 -3.81 15.73 -3.08
CA SER A 92 -5.03 16.51 -3.26
C SER A 92 -6.22 15.61 -3.57
N LYS A 93 -7.43 16.14 -3.35
CA LYS A 93 -8.67 15.43 -3.70
C LYS A 93 -8.70 15.03 -5.17
N THR A 94 -8.27 15.94 -6.07
CA THR A 94 -8.20 15.67 -7.52
C THR A 94 -7.23 14.53 -7.83
N GLU A 95 -6.10 14.44 -7.15
CA GLU A 95 -5.14 13.34 -7.34
C GLU A 95 -5.71 12.01 -6.85
N VAL A 96 -6.37 11.98 -5.70
CA VAL A 96 -7.03 10.78 -5.20
C VAL A 96 -8.16 10.34 -6.13
N GLU A 97 -8.97 11.27 -6.65
CA GLU A 97 -10.00 10.98 -7.64
C GLU A 97 -9.40 10.39 -8.93
N ALA A 98 -8.30 10.97 -9.44
CA ALA A 98 -7.61 10.44 -10.61
C ALA A 98 -7.00 9.05 -10.38
N LEU A 99 -6.43 8.80 -9.20
CA LEU A 99 -5.86 7.50 -8.83
C LEU A 99 -6.91 6.41 -8.66
N THR A 100 -8.13 6.78 -8.25
CA THR A 100 -9.25 5.83 -8.02
C THR A 100 -10.15 5.64 -9.24
N ALA A 101 -10.01 6.48 -10.26
CA ALA A 101 -10.79 6.36 -11.49
C ALA A 101 -10.41 5.10 -12.29
N ASP A 102 -11.40 4.56 -13.01
CA ASP A 102 -11.16 3.55 -14.03
C ASP A 102 -10.39 4.16 -15.20
N GLY A 103 -9.38 3.46 -15.68
CA GLY A 103 -8.60 3.91 -16.83
C GLY A 103 -7.24 4.55 -16.46
N PRO A 104 -6.52 5.08 -17.46
CA PRO A 104 -5.19 5.63 -17.27
C PRO A 104 -5.18 6.90 -16.45
N VAL A 105 -4.28 6.99 -15.47
CA VAL A 105 -4.07 8.22 -14.69
C VAL A 105 -3.39 9.28 -15.56
N ALA A 106 -3.96 10.49 -15.58
CA ALA A 106 -3.46 11.63 -16.35
C ALA A 106 -3.92 12.97 -15.74
N GLY A 107 -3.34 14.08 -16.19
CA GLY A 107 -3.80 15.44 -15.84
C GLY A 107 -3.45 15.91 -14.43
N ILE A 108 -2.59 15.20 -13.73
CA ILE A 108 -2.10 15.53 -12.38
C ILE A 108 -0.57 15.57 -12.38
N ASP A 109 0.04 15.65 -11.19
CA ASP A 109 1.49 15.65 -11.03
C ASP A 109 2.16 14.55 -11.85
N PRO A 110 3.19 14.88 -12.68
CA PRO A 110 3.84 13.90 -13.56
C PRO A 110 4.48 12.72 -12.83
N ASP A 111 5.00 12.89 -11.60
CA ASP A 111 5.58 11.81 -10.80
C ASP A 111 4.48 10.86 -10.32
N ILE A 112 3.32 11.39 -9.93
CA ILE A 112 2.16 10.59 -9.55
C ILE A 112 1.62 9.84 -10.78
N VAL A 113 1.56 10.48 -11.96
CA VAL A 113 1.16 9.80 -13.20
C VAL A 113 2.11 8.65 -13.53
N LEU A 114 3.43 8.89 -13.47
CA LEU A 114 4.42 7.88 -13.81
C LEU A 114 4.34 6.67 -12.86
N ILE A 115 4.29 6.92 -11.54
CA ILE A 115 4.24 5.83 -10.57
C ILE A 115 2.91 5.05 -10.63
N ALA A 116 1.80 5.72 -10.92
CA ALA A 116 0.51 5.08 -11.11
C ALA A 116 0.50 4.14 -12.33
N ARG A 117 1.10 4.57 -13.45
CA ARG A 117 1.25 3.72 -14.63
C ARG A 117 2.17 2.52 -14.39
N MET A 118 3.23 2.69 -13.59
CA MET A 118 4.06 1.57 -13.15
C MET A 118 3.27 0.60 -12.28
N ALA A 119 2.41 1.11 -11.39
CA ALA A 119 1.51 0.29 -10.57
C ALA A 119 0.54 -0.51 -11.44
N ASP A 120 -0.06 0.12 -12.46
CA ASP A 120 -0.95 -0.54 -13.42
C ASP A 120 -0.23 -1.70 -14.14
N ASP A 121 0.97 -1.46 -14.69
CA ASP A 121 1.74 -2.48 -15.40
C ASP A 121 2.09 -3.68 -14.51
N ILE A 122 2.55 -3.42 -13.28
CA ILE A 122 2.94 -4.47 -12.33
C ILE A 122 1.71 -5.25 -11.86
N ALA A 123 0.60 -4.57 -11.59
CA ALA A 123 -0.63 -5.22 -11.13
C ALA A 123 -1.27 -6.11 -12.21
N ASP A 124 -1.29 -5.62 -13.45
CA ASP A 124 -2.00 -6.26 -14.56
C ASP A 124 -1.15 -7.33 -15.27
N ARG A 125 0.17 -7.11 -15.37
CA ARG A 125 1.05 -7.89 -16.24
C ARG A 125 2.29 -8.48 -15.54
N ALA A 126 2.49 -8.18 -14.26
CA ALA A 126 3.68 -8.56 -13.48
C ALA A 126 5.02 -8.10 -14.14
N THR A 127 4.99 -7.01 -14.91
CA THR A 127 6.15 -6.47 -15.62
C THR A 127 6.03 -4.97 -15.80
N LEU A 128 7.09 -4.32 -16.26
CA LEU A 128 7.07 -2.92 -16.70
C LEU A 128 7.32 -2.85 -18.20
N GLY A 129 6.52 -2.06 -18.92
CA GLY A 129 6.83 -1.68 -20.29
C GLY A 129 8.16 -0.93 -20.38
N ALA A 130 8.94 -1.18 -21.43
CA ALA A 130 10.27 -0.58 -21.61
C ALA A 130 10.24 0.94 -21.48
N HIS A 131 9.24 1.60 -22.06
CA HIS A 131 9.08 3.06 -22.01
C HIS A 131 8.84 3.61 -20.58
N LEU A 132 8.13 2.86 -19.71
CA LEU A 132 7.94 3.25 -18.31
C LEU A 132 9.22 3.04 -17.50
N LEU A 133 9.93 1.94 -17.75
CA LEU A 133 11.21 1.68 -17.11
C LEU A 133 12.25 2.76 -17.47
N GLU A 134 12.36 3.13 -18.74
CA GLU A 134 13.23 4.20 -19.20
C GLU A 134 12.86 5.56 -18.58
N ALA A 135 11.56 5.90 -18.54
CA ALA A 135 11.08 7.11 -17.90
C ALA A 135 11.40 7.16 -16.40
N ALA A 136 11.21 6.05 -15.69
CA ALA A 136 11.51 5.93 -14.27
C ALA A 136 13.02 6.08 -13.99
N ILE A 137 13.87 5.42 -14.79
CA ILE A 137 15.33 5.54 -14.68
C ILE A 137 15.76 7.00 -14.94
N LYS A 138 15.21 7.65 -15.95
CA LYS A 138 15.50 9.05 -16.25
C LYS A 138 15.09 9.97 -15.11
N ARG A 139 13.95 9.70 -14.46
CA ARG A 139 13.39 10.56 -13.40
C ARG A 139 14.06 10.35 -12.04
N TRP A 140 14.30 9.10 -11.65
CA TRP A 140 14.74 8.77 -10.28
C TRP A 140 16.11 8.08 -10.22
N GLY A 141 16.73 7.74 -11.36
CA GLY A 141 17.95 6.97 -11.44
C GLY A 141 17.71 5.47 -11.23
N VAL A 142 18.72 4.66 -11.58
CA VAL A 142 18.63 3.19 -11.57
C VAL A 142 18.30 2.64 -10.18
N ASP A 143 19.01 3.12 -9.15
CA ASP A 143 18.89 2.57 -7.80
C ASP A 143 17.53 2.88 -7.16
N ASN A 144 17.04 4.11 -7.30
CA ASN A 144 15.70 4.45 -6.80
C ASN A 144 14.61 3.74 -7.61
N THR A 145 14.77 3.61 -8.94
CA THR A 145 13.82 2.84 -9.76
C THR A 145 13.70 1.39 -9.28
N ARG A 146 14.80 0.72 -8.93
CA ARG A 146 14.77 -0.64 -8.35
C ARG A 146 13.99 -0.68 -7.03
N LYS A 147 14.22 0.30 -6.15
CA LYS A 147 13.49 0.42 -4.88
C LYS A 147 11.99 0.63 -5.11
N LEU A 148 11.62 1.54 -6.02
CA LEU A 148 10.22 1.80 -6.37
C LEU A 148 9.52 0.56 -6.95
N ILE A 149 10.20 -0.20 -7.81
CA ILE A 149 9.67 -1.47 -8.32
C ILE A 149 9.46 -2.48 -7.18
N LEU A 150 10.41 -2.60 -6.25
CA LEU A 150 10.27 -3.49 -5.10
C LEU A 150 9.11 -3.05 -4.20
N MET A 151 8.95 -1.74 -3.96
CA MET A 151 7.83 -1.19 -3.19
C MET A 151 6.48 -1.50 -3.86
N LEU A 152 6.35 -1.29 -5.17
CA LEU A 152 5.15 -1.64 -5.94
C LEU A 152 4.86 -3.14 -5.87
N SER A 153 5.89 -3.97 -5.98
CA SER A 153 5.75 -5.44 -5.85
C SER A 153 5.28 -5.85 -4.44
N TRP A 154 5.78 -5.17 -3.41
CA TRP A 154 5.32 -5.35 -2.04
C TRP A 154 3.84 -4.99 -1.88
N PHE A 155 3.41 -3.81 -2.36
CA PHE A 155 2.01 -3.41 -2.29
C PHE A 155 1.11 -4.37 -3.09
N ASN A 156 1.60 -4.91 -4.21
CA ASN A 156 0.89 -5.94 -4.97
C ASN A 156 0.70 -7.23 -4.15
N LEU A 157 1.75 -7.67 -3.44
CA LEU A 157 1.68 -8.82 -2.53
C LEU A 157 0.66 -8.59 -1.42
N VAL A 158 0.78 -7.45 -0.71
CA VAL A 158 -0.06 -7.15 0.46
C VAL A 158 -1.53 -7.01 0.07
N ASN A 159 -1.85 -6.27 -1.00
CA ASN A 159 -3.24 -6.13 -1.45
C ASN A 159 -3.88 -7.48 -1.84
N ARG A 160 -3.12 -8.39 -2.45
CA ARG A 160 -3.61 -9.75 -2.75
C ARG A 160 -3.81 -10.57 -1.47
N TYR A 161 -2.91 -10.46 -0.52
CA TYR A 161 -3.02 -11.12 0.77
C TYR A 161 -4.24 -10.62 1.55
N GLU A 162 -4.40 -9.30 1.68
CA GLU A 162 -5.54 -8.66 2.35
C GLU A 162 -6.89 -9.07 1.73
N SER A 163 -6.97 -9.07 0.40
CA SER A 163 -8.17 -9.51 -0.33
C SER A 163 -8.46 -10.99 -0.12
N ALA A 164 -7.44 -11.85 -0.18
CA ALA A 164 -7.57 -13.30 0.00
C ALA A 164 -7.99 -13.66 1.44
N CYS A 165 -7.43 -12.97 2.43
CA CYS A 165 -7.79 -13.11 3.85
C CYS A 165 -9.13 -12.47 4.20
N ARG A 166 -9.68 -11.63 3.31
CA ARG A 166 -10.90 -10.83 3.56
C ARG A 166 -10.76 -9.95 4.80
N VAL A 167 -9.65 -9.21 4.87
CA VAL A 167 -9.38 -8.31 5.99
C VAL A 167 -10.53 -7.32 6.16
N PRO A 168 -11.11 -7.18 7.37
CA PRO A 168 -12.19 -6.24 7.61
C PRO A 168 -11.69 -4.79 7.57
N ASN A 169 -12.55 -3.87 7.12
CA ASN A 169 -12.21 -2.45 7.11
C ASN A 169 -11.90 -1.94 8.52
N ASP A 170 -10.96 -1.01 8.60
CA ASP A 170 -10.73 -0.23 9.80
C ASP A 170 -11.86 0.78 10.03
N SER A 171 -12.14 1.12 11.28
CA SER A 171 -13.08 2.20 11.59
C SER A 171 -12.52 3.57 11.21
N ASP A 172 -13.42 4.52 10.96
CA ASP A 172 -13.05 5.90 10.64
C ASP A 172 -12.18 6.55 11.72
N GLU A 173 -12.46 6.25 13.00
CA GLU A 173 -11.67 6.73 14.13
C GLU A 173 -10.24 6.17 14.11
N LYS A 174 -10.09 4.89 13.80
CA LYS A 174 -8.77 4.24 13.69
C LYS A 174 -7.96 4.81 12.53
N LEU A 175 -8.59 5.03 11.37
CA LEU A 175 -7.95 5.66 10.21
C LEU A 175 -7.50 7.10 10.52
N ALA A 176 -8.30 7.87 11.25
CA ALA A 176 -7.94 9.22 11.65
C ALA A 176 -6.72 9.25 12.59
N ARG A 177 -6.59 8.27 13.49
CA ARG A 177 -5.47 8.15 14.44
C ARG A 177 -4.20 7.60 13.80
N SER A 178 -4.31 6.73 12.80
CA SER A 178 -3.17 6.15 12.07
C SER A 178 -2.48 7.15 11.14
N SER A 179 -3.20 8.18 10.71
CA SER A 179 -2.73 9.22 9.78
C SER A 179 -2.07 10.42 10.47
N GLY A 180 -1.93 10.40 11.80
CA GLY A 180 -1.24 11.45 12.55
C GLY A 180 0.27 11.46 12.25
N PRO A 181 0.94 12.62 12.41
CA PRO A 181 2.37 12.71 12.23
C PRO A 181 3.09 11.73 13.17
N THR A 182 3.95 10.90 12.60
CA THR A 182 4.93 10.06 13.31
C THR A 182 6.08 10.91 13.79
#